data_9e67b6a8e4fd7c0f41dc1a373c0575de
#
_entry.id   9e67b6a8e4fd7c0f41dc1a373c0575de
#
_cell.length_a   1.000
_cell.length_b   1.000
_cell.length_c   1.000
_cell.angle_alpha   90.00
_cell.angle_beta   90.00
_cell.angle_gamma   90.00
#
_symmetry.space_group_name_H-M   'P 1'
#
loop_
_entity.id
_entity.type
_entity.pdbx_description
1 polymer ?
#
loop_
_entity_poly.entity_id
_entity_poly.type
_entity_poly.pdbx_seq_one_letter_code
_entity_poly.pdbx_strand_id
1 'polypeptide(L)'
;RSTSSAASDVYKRQDMYRNRLWTMRQYAGFSSVSESNQRYLSLLESGVSGLSVAFDLPTQMGYDSDDDMSSGEIGKSGVPISTPEDIESLFDKIDLEKVSLSMTINSTASILLAFYISLAKKRGYSLNKLRGTLQNDILKEYIARGTYIFPITPSLRLTTDIFEYCQENLPNWNSISVSGYHIREAGSTAIQELAFTFANAITYLESAKAAGIDIEKLTTQISFFFNSHRNFFEEVAKFRAAREIWAHIVRDRFKITNIKSQLCRFHVQTAGSTLTAQQIENNTARTTLQSLAAVLGGAQSIHTNGKDEALSLPSEENALSALRIQQVIAHESGIPEFIDPIGDSSLIEDMTNDITKKVTNKIDEIISKGGVEKLIQNGTCLLYTSPSPRDCRL
;
A
#
# COMPACT_ATOMS: atom_id res chain seq x y z
N ARG A 1 16.88 -12.59 -30.30
CA ARG A 1 17.40 -12.02 -29.02
C ARG A 1 16.99 -10.57 -29.02
N SER A 2 15.88 -10.25 -28.36
CA SER A 2 15.51 -8.87 -28.09
C SER A 2 16.59 -8.29 -27.18
N THR A 3 17.15 -7.16 -27.59
CA THR A 3 18.02 -6.35 -26.73
C THR A 3 17.23 -5.95 -25.50
N SER A 4 17.40 -6.71 -24.42
CA SER A 4 16.94 -6.33 -23.10
C SER A 4 17.53 -4.94 -22.82
N SER A 5 16.70 -3.91 -22.79
CA SER A 5 17.17 -2.58 -22.44
C SER A 5 17.66 -2.61 -20.97
N ALA A 6 18.63 -1.78 -20.62
CA ALA A 6 19.11 -1.67 -19.23
C ALA A 6 17.96 -1.46 -18.22
N ALA A 7 16.83 -0.90 -18.65
CA ALA A 7 15.62 -0.80 -17.85
C ALA A 7 15.00 -2.17 -17.51
N SER A 8 15.09 -3.17 -18.40
CA SER A 8 14.57 -4.51 -18.11
C SER A 8 15.32 -5.18 -16.95
N ASP A 9 16.61 -4.90 -16.81
CA ASP A 9 17.42 -5.49 -15.75
C ASP A 9 17.17 -4.82 -14.39
N VAL A 10 16.74 -3.55 -14.37
CA VAL A 10 16.40 -2.82 -13.13
C VAL A 10 15.12 -3.34 -12.50
N TYR A 11 14.13 -3.75 -13.27
CA TYR A 11 12.89 -4.26 -12.74
C TYR A 11 12.84 -5.78 -12.58
N LYS A 12 13.77 -6.52 -13.22
CA LYS A 12 13.99 -7.94 -12.94
C LYS A 12 14.80 -8.03 -11.65
N ARG A 13 14.20 -8.52 -10.58
CA ARG A 13 14.91 -8.72 -9.31
C ARG A 13 15.94 -9.83 -9.48
N GLN A 14 17.21 -9.49 -9.36
CA GLN A 14 18.30 -10.45 -9.50
C GLN A 14 18.24 -11.61 -8.48
N ASP A 15 17.73 -11.33 -7.26
CA ASP A 15 17.72 -12.31 -6.17
C ASP A 15 16.32 -12.73 -5.72
N MET A 16 15.26 -12.01 -6.13
CA MET A 16 13.88 -12.18 -5.64
C MET A 16 13.82 -12.47 -4.12
N TYR A 17 13.41 -13.69 -3.74
CA TYR A 17 13.24 -14.07 -2.34
C TYR A 17 14.37 -14.94 -1.79
N ARG A 18 15.40 -15.25 -2.59
CA ARG A 18 16.53 -16.13 -2.17
C ARG A 18 17.30 -15.57 -0.98
N ASN A 19 17.47 -14.23 -0.94
CA ASN A 19 18.17 -13.56 0.17
C ASN A 19 17.22 -13.13 1.28
N ARG A 20 15.98 -12.79 0.96
CA ARG A 20 15.00 -12.34 1.91
C ARG A 20 13.58 -12.53 1.35
N LEU A 21 12.74 -13.21 2.11
CA LEU A 21 11.30 -13.31 1.85
C LEU A 21 10.63 -11.92 1.88
N TRP A 22 9.43 -11.85 1.32
CA TRP A 22 8.57 -10.68 1.47
C TRP A 22 8.23 -10.45 2.95
N THR A 23 7.92 -9.23 3.31
CA THR A 23 7.40 -8.92 4.64
C THR A 23 5.97 -9.44 4.75
N MET A 24 5.75 -10.42 5.61
CA MET A 24 4.43 -10.92 5.94
C MET A 24 3.76 -9.96 6.89
N ARG A 25 2.60 -9.42 6.48
CA ARG A 25 1.83 -8.44 7.25
C ARG A 25 0.41 -8.95 7.46
N GLN A 26 -0.16 -8.56 8.60
CA GLN A 26 -1.60 -8.59 8.83
C GLN A 26 -2.05 -7.17 9.16
N TYR A 27 -3.02 -6.66 8.40
CA TYR A 27 -3.67 -5.39 8.63
C TYR A 27 -4.61 -5.55 9.82
N ALA A 28 -4.33 -4.86 10.91
CA ALA A 28 -5.05 -5.02 12.16
C ALA A 28 -5.24 -3.68 12.89
N GLY A 29 -6.34 -3.57 13.57
CA GLY A 29 -6.79 -2.46 14.39
C GLY A 29 -8.28 -2.58 14.59
N PHE A 30 -8.75 -2.54 15.83
CA PHE A 30 -10.17 -2.68 16.15
C PHE A 30 -10.43 -2.31 17.61
N SER A 31 -11.68 -2.04 17.93
CA SER A 31 -12.21 -1.85 19.28
C SER A 31 -11.45 -0.77 20.07
N SER A 32 -10.53 -1.17 20.90
CA SER A 32 -9.74 -0.27 21.76
C SER A 32 -8.25 -0.33 21.44
N VAL A 33 -7.51 0.66 21.92
CA VAL A 33 -6.04 0.71 21.83
C VAL A 33 -5.41 -0.51 22.50
N SER A 34 -5.92 -0.90 23.68
CA SER A 34 -5.40 -2.04 24.46
C SER A 34 -5.61 -3.37 23.74
N GLU A 35 -6.80 -3.61 23.18
CA GLU A 35 -7.08 -4.84 22.44
C GLU A 35 -6.27 -4.91 21.13
N SER A 36 -6.11 -3.78 20.45
CA SER A 36 -5.24 -3.68 19.27
C SER A 36 -3.78 -3.97 19.61
N ASN A 37 -3.26 -3.45 20.74
CA ASN A 37 -1.90 -3.76 21.21
C ASN A 37 -1.73 -5.26 21.47
N GLN A 38 -2.67 -5.90 22.19
CA GLN A 38 -2.63 -7.34 22.45
C GLN A 38 -2.61 -8.14 21.14
N ARG A 39 -3.41 -7.75 20.16
CA ARG A 39 -3.42 -8.37 18.83
C ARG A 39 -2.06 -8.22 18.14
N TYR A 40 -1.42 -7.07 18.21
CA TYR A 40 -0.08 -6.87 17.62
C TYR A 40 0.97 -7.75 18.27
N LEU A 41 0.97 -7.88 19.59
CA LEU A 41 1.88 -8.77 20.31
C LEU A 41 1.68 -10.23 19.88
N SER A 42 0.43 -10.71 19.84
CA SER A 42 0.08 -12.07 19.38
C SER A 42 0.52 -12.32 17.91
N LEU A 43 0.33 -11.35 17.02
CA LEU A 43 0.77 -11.46 15.63
C LEU A 43 2.30 -11.52 15.50
N LEU A 44 3.04 -10.73 16.28
CA LEU A 44 4.51 -10.75 16.30
C LEU A 44 5.03 -12.09 16.82
N GLU A 45 4.43 -12.66 17.88
CA GLU A 45 4.74 -14.00 18.38
C GLU A 45 4.43 -15.10 17.35
N SER A 46 3.41 -14.90 16.52
CA SER A 46 3.03 -15.83 15.45
C SER A 46 3.90 -15.74 14.18
N GLY A 47 4.89 -14.84 14.14
CA GLY A 47 5.87 -14.74 13.05
C GLY A 47 5.55 -13.67 12.00
N VAL A 48 4.64 -12.72 12.28
CA VAL A 48 4.49 -11.51 11.46
C VAL A 48 5.78 -10.70 11.53
N SER A 49 6.31 -10.31 10.38
CA SER A 49 7.58 -9.58 10.28
C SER A 49 7.44 -8.06 10.17
N GLY A 50 6.21 -7.55 10.18
CA GLY A 50 5.90 -6.12 10.18
C GLY A 50 4.44 -5.87 10.50
N LEU A 51 4.17 -4.80 11.24
CA LEU A 51 2.83 -4.39 11.63
C LEU A 51 2.20 -3.47 10.59
N SER A 52 0.89 -3.60 10.39
CA SER A 52 0.08 -2.66 9.61
C SER A 52 -1.09 -2.19 10.45
N VAL A 53 -1.13 -0.90 10.75
CA VAL A 53 -2.14 -0.28 11.60
C VAL A 53 -3.35 0.13 10.78
N ALA A 54 -4.52 -0.40 11.16
CA ALA A 54 -5.82 0.08 10.72
C ALA A 54 -6.33 1.10 11.72
N PHE A 55 -6.56 2.34 11.28
CA PHE A 55 -7.19 3.39 12.10
C PHE A 55 -8.69 3.44 11.82
N ASP A 56 -9.48 3.75 12.83
CA ASP A 56 -10.92 3.92 12.68
C ASP A 56 -11.29 5.16 11.85
N LEU A 57 -12.56 5.26 11.48
CA LEU A 57 -13.03 6.36 10.64
C LEU A 57 -12.88 7.74 11.32
N PRO A 58 -13.21 7.94 12.62
CA PRO A 58 -12.96 9.20 13.29
C PRO A 58 -11.51 9.65 13.21
N THR A 59 -10.56 8.77 13.54
CA THR A 59 -9.11 9.05 13.42
C THR A 59 -8.71 9.46 12.00
N GLN A 60 -9.26 8.79 10.97
CA GLN A 60 -8.99 9.12 9.56
C GLN A 60 -9.55 10.48 9.17
N MET A 61 -10.69 10.88 9.74
CA MET A 61 -11.39 12.15 9.46
C MET A 61 -10.99 13.30 10.39
N GLY A 62 -10.12 13.05 11.37
CA GLY A 62 -9.60 14.06 12.30
C GLY A 62 -10.56 14.43 13.41
N TYR A 63 -11.44 13.52 13.78
CA TYR A 63 -12.30 13.63 14.96
C TYR A 63 -11.70 12.87 16.13
N ASP A 64 -11.77 13.46 17.32
CA ASP A 64 -11.44 12.78 18.56
C ASP A 64 -12.57 11.82 18.97
N SER A 65 -12.26 10.84 19.80
CA SER A 65 -13.24 9.81 20.19
C SER A 65 -14.41 10.36 21.04
N ASP A 66 -14.26 11.52 21.64
CA ASP A 66 -15.29 12.20 22.42
C ASP A 66 -16.13 13.22 21.60
N ASP A 67 -15.84 13.36 20.31
CA ASP A 67 -16.65 14.17 19.40
C ASP A 67 -17.99 13.48 19.08
N ASP A 68 -19.07 14.27 19.04
CA ASP A 68 -20.41 13.75 18.72
C ASP A 68 -20.47 13.05 17.36
N MET A 69 -19.66 13.49 16.37
CA MET A 69 -19.54 12.89 15.04
C MET A 69 -18.88 11.50 15.06
N SER A 70 -18.17 11.16 16.10
CA SER A 70 -17.50 9.89 16.27
C SER A 70 -18.43 8.78 16.81
N SER A 71 -19.62 9.18 17.29
CA SER A 71 -20.56 8.24 17.91
C SER A 71 -20.94 7.10 16.97
N GLY A 72 -20.73 5.85 17.43
CA GLY A 72 -21.05 4.64 16.68
C GLY A 72 -19.99 4.18 15.66
N GLU A 73 -18.90 4.94 15.44
CA GLU A 73 -17.80 4.58 14.53
C GLU A 73 -16.47 4.31 15.26
N ILE A 74 -16.38 4.64 16.55
CA ILE A 74 -15.17 4.47 17.37
C ILE A 74 -14.79 2.98 17.42
N GLY A 75 -13.56 2.67 17.02
CA GLY A 75 -13.02 1.31 17.08
C GLY A 75 -13.64 0.29 16.12
N LYS A 76 -14.61 0.68 15.29
CA LYS A 76 -15.40 -0.22 14.45
C LYS A 76 -14.62 -0.78 13.26
N SER A 77 -13.86 0.04 12.57
CA SER A 77 -13.09 -0.34 11.37
C SER A 77 -11.57 -0.24 11.54
N GLY A 78 -11.11 0.10 12.74
CA GLY A 78 -9.72 0.31 13.09
C GLY A 78 -9.55 0.73 14.52
N VAL A 79 -8.33 1.02 14.96
CA VAL A 79 -8.02 1.50 16.30
C VAL A 79 -8.26 3.00 16.39
N PRO A 80 -8.98 3.48 17.44
CA PRO A 80 -9.17 4.91 17.69
C PRO A 80 -7.89 5.51 18.29
N ILE A 81 -7.44 6.63 17.70
CA ILE A 81 -6.28 7.40 18.17
C ILE A 81 -6.65 8.87 18.19
N SER A 82 -6.75 9.43 19.38
CA SER A 82 -7.03 10.86 19.61
C SER A 82 -5.82 11.60 20.18
N THR A 83 -4.96 10.92 20.91
CA THR A 83 -3.86 11.51 21.68
C THR A 83 -2.51 10.81 21.45
N PRO A 84 -1.36 11.47 21.78
CA PRO A 84 -0.06 10.79 21.82
C PRO A 84 -0.01 9.60 22.79
N GLU A 85 -0.77 9.64 23.88
CA GLU A 85 -0.86 8.58 24.88
C GLU A 85 -1.52 7.32 24.32
N ASP A 86 -2.45 7.47 23.37
CA ASP A 86 -3.04 6.34 22.64
C ASP A 86 -1.98 5.63 21.80
N ILE A 87 -1.12 6.37 21.10
CA ILE A 87 0.01 5.80 20.34
C ILE A 87 1.01 5.13 21.29
N GLU A 88 1.28 5.72 22.44
CA GLU A 88 2.16 5.09 23.45
C GLU A 88 1.61 3.75 23.93
N SER A 89 0.32 3.69 24.21
CA SER A 89 -0.40 2.50 24.64
C SER A 89 -0.49 1.44 23.53
N LEU A 90 -0.73 1.88 22.28
CA LEU A 90 -0.82 1.01 21.12
C LEU A 90 0.49 0.24 20.88
N PHE A 91 1.63 0.89 21.11
CA PHE A 91 2.95 0.30 20.93
C PHE A 91 3.63 -0.11 22.25
N ASP A 92 2.85 -0.30 23.33
CA ASP A 92 3.43 -0.81 24.58
C ASP A 92 4.09 -2.17 24.36
N LYS A 93 5.29 -2.36 24.93
CA LYS A 93 6.16 -3.56 24.80
C LYS A 93 6.60 -3.91 23.37
N ILE A 94 6.37 -3.05 22.39
CA ILE A 94 6.83 -3.24 21.01
C ILE A 94 8.12 -2.43 20.79
N ASP A 95 9.17 -3.11 20.33
CA ASP A 95 10.45 -2.50 19.98
C ASP A 95 10.36 -1.86 18.58
N LEU A 96 10.30 -0.53 18.53
CA LEU A 96 10.09 0.23 17.30
C LEU A 96 11.28 0.13 16.31
N GLU A 97 12.50 -0.18 16.76
CA GLU A 97 13.65 -0.37 15.87
C GLU A 97 13.66 -1.75 15.21
N LYS A 98 13.01 -2.75 15.81
CA LYS A 98 12.96 -4.12 15.28
C LYS A 98 11.80 -4.36 14.33
N VAL A 99 10.70 -3.65 14.50
CA VAL A 99 9.47 -3.85 13.74
C VAL A 99 9.37 -2.83 12.61
N SER A 100 9.05 -3.30 11.39
CA SER A 100 8.66 -2.41 10.30
C SER A 100 7.18 -2.06 10.43
N LEU A 101 6.89 -0.76 10.59
CA LEU A 101 5.52 -0.27 10.77
C LEU A 101 4.93 0.23 9.45
N SER A 102 3.66 -0.06 9.20
CA SER A 102 2.87 0.58 8.14
C SER A 102 1.65 1.25 8.75
N MET A 103 1.44 2.52 8.47
CA MET A 103 0.28 3.29 8.92
C MET A 103 -0.60 3.63 7.72
N THR A 104 -1.83 3.06 7.71
CA THR A 104 -2.82 3.32 6.67
C THR A 104 -3.62 4.56 7.05
N ILE A 105 -3.02 5.72 6.82
CA ILE A 105 -3.58 7.02 7.18
C ILE A 105 -3.23 8.06 6.12
N ASN A 106 -4.13 8.99 5.81
CA ASN A 106 -4.01 9.96 4.72
C ASN A 106 -4.23 11.40 5.20
N SER A 107 -5.46 11.85 5.39
CA SER A 107 -5.75 13.25 5.75
C SER A 107 -5.09 13.69 7.05
N THR A 108 -5.04 12.83 8.06
CA THR A 108 -4.43 13.06 9.38
C THR A 108 -3.02 12.49 9.51
N ALA A 109 -2.40 12.11 8.40
CA ALA A 109 -1.11 11.43 8.38
C ALA A 109 0.01 12.19 9.09
N SER A 110 0.05 13.53 8.98
CA SER A 110 1.05 14.37 9.64
C SER A 110 0.93 14.32 11.16
N ILE A 111 -0.29 14.28 11.69
CA ILE A 111 -0.56 14.22 13.14
C ILE A 111 -0.12 12.86 13.69
N LEU A 112 -0.56 11.76 13.05
CA LEU A 112 -0.21 10.41 13.49
C LEU A 112 1.29 10.14 13.40
N LEU A 113 1.97 10.66 12.37
CA LEU A 113 3.42 10.60 12.26
C LEU A 113 4.10 11.39 13.39
N ALA A 114 3.60 12.58 13.72
CA ALA A 114 4.12 13.39 14.81
C ALA A 114 3.98 12.68 16.18
N PHE A 115 2.84 12.05 16.44
CA PHE A 115 2.64 11.24 17.66
C PHE A 115 3.63 10.07 17.72
N TYR A 116 3.81 9.34 16.63
CA TYR A 116 4.78 8.24 16.57
C TYR A 116 6.23 8.69 16.78
N ILE A 117 6.61 9.82 16.19
CA ILE A 117 7.95 10.42 16.39
C ILE A 117 8.14 10.87 17.83
N SER A 118 7.12 11.48 18.44
CA SER A 118 7.13 11.87 19.85
C SER A 118 7.38 10.67 20.75
N LEU A 119 6.67 9.56 20.51
CA LEU A 119 6.87 8.30 21.22
C LEU A 119 8.30 7.78 21.05
N ALA A 120 8.80 7.74 19.82
CA ALA A 120 10.15 7.27 19.54
C ALA A 120 11.22 8.09 20.29
N LYS A 121 11.09 9.41 20.27
CA LYS A 121 11.99 10.32 21.03
C LYS A 121 11.88 10.11 22.54
N LYS A 122 10.65 9.97 23.08
CA LYS A 122 10.39 9.71 24.50
C LYS A 122 11.07 8.43 24.98
N ARG A 123 11.06 7.38 24.14
CA ARG A 123 11.69 6.08 24.41
C ARG A 123 13.20 6.03 24.08
N GLY A 124 13.80 7.13 23.60
CA GLY A 124 15.22 7.20 23.27
C GLY A 124 15.62 6.49 21.98
N TYR A 125 14.66 6.15 21.10
CA TYR A 125 14.97 5.56 19.81
C TYR A 125 15.58 6.58 18.84
N SER A 126 16.51 6.09 18.01
CA SER A 126 17.11 6.89 16.95
C SER A 126 16.22 6.90 15.71
N LEU A 127 15.79 8.10 15.27
CA LEU A 127 14.87 8.25 14.15
C LEU A 127 15.39 7.62 12.84
N ASN A 128 16.71 7.62 12.64
CA ASN A 128 17.34 7.04 11.46
C ASN A 128 17.31 5.50 11.42
N LYS A 129 16.97 4.84 12.54
CA LYS A 129 16.80 3.39 12.60
C LYS A 129 15.35 2.95 12.41
N LEU A 130 14.40 3.86 12.55
CA LEU A 130 12.99 3.56 12.38
C LEU A 130 12.71 3.17 10.93
N ARG A 131 11.97 2.11 10.75
CA ARG A 131 11.58 1.58 9.44
C ARG A 131 10.07 1.48 9.35
N GLY A 132 9.52 2.08 8.32
CA GLY A 132 8.09 2.05 8.14
C GLY A 132 7.62 2.67 6.84
N THR A 133 6.31 2.79 6.73
CA THR A 133 5.61 3.37 5.60
C THR A 133 4.42 4.14 6.13
N LEU A 134 4.28 5.38 5.70
CA LEU A 134 3.06 6.14 5.83
C LEU A 134 2.29 6.04 4.50
N GLN A 135 0.98 5.80 4.52
CA GLN A 135 0.23 5.75 3.27
C GLN A 135 0.23 7.12 2.60
N ASN A 136 -0.23 8.16 3.29
CA ASN A 136 -0.13 9.58 2.86
C ASN A 136 -0.55 9.83 1.40
N ASP A 137 -1.43 8.99 0.86
CA ASP A 137 -1.95 9.08 -0.50
C ASP A 137 -3.33 9.72 -0.49
N ILE A 138 -3.36 11.05 -0.54
CA ILE A 138 -4.63 11.78 -0.46
C ILE A 138 -5.42 11.76 -1.77
N LEU A 139 -4.75 11.67 -2.93
CA LEU A 139 -5.44 11.70 -4.22
C LEU A 139 -6.39 10.52 -4.41
N LYS A 140 -6.03 9.34 -3.91
CA LYS A 140 -6.93 8.18 -3.98
C LYS A 140 -8.17 8.33 -3.09
N GLU A 141 -8.12 9.16 -2.07
CA GLU A 141 -9.30 9.44 -1.25
C GLU A 141 -10.37 10.19 -2.05
N TYR A 142 -9.98 11.15 -2.88
CA TYR A 142 -10.91 11.83 -3.79
C TYR A 142 -11.41 10.90 -4.91
N ILE A 143 -10.61 9.94 -5.34
CA ILE A 143 -10.94 9.05 -6.46
C ILE A 143 -11.83 7.89 -6.02
N ALA A 144 -11.55 7.26 -4.87
CA ALA A 144 -12.09 5.95 -4.53
C ALA A 144 -12.72 5.80 -3.15
N ARG A 145 -12.32 6.57 -2.13
CA ARG A 145 -12.75 6.33 -0.74
C ARG A 145 -13.63 7.42 -0.12
N GLY A 146 -13.40 8.68 -0.48
CA GLY A 146 -14.16 9.80 0.08
C GLY A 146 -13.72 10.28 1.48
N THR A 147 -12.66 9.72 2.08
CA THR A 147 -12.16 10.09 3.41
C THR A 147 -11.13 11.22 3.34
N TYR A 148 -11.53 12.38 2.88
CA TYR A 148 -10.70 13.60 2.82
C TYR A 148 -11.31 14.71 3.66
N ILE A 149 -10.46 15.56 4.23
CA ILE A 149 -10.86 16.69 5.12
C ILE A 149 -10.77 18.02 4.38
N PHE A 150 -9.69 18.24 3.64
CA PHE A 150 -9.36 19.49 3.01
C PHE A 150 -9.53 19.43 1.48
N PRO A 151 -9.65 20.59 0.79
CA PRO A 151 -9.53 20.65 -0.67
C PRO A 151 -8.18 20.10 -1.18
N ILE A 152 -8.08 19.74 -2.46
CA ILE A 152 -6.94 19.04 -3.05
C ILE A 152 -5.62 19.80 -2.83
N THR A 153 -5.57 21.09 -3.14
CA THR A 153 -4.31 21.87 -3.07
C THR A 153 -3.73 21.94 -1.65
N PRO A 154 -4.49 22.28 -0.59
CA PRO A 154 -3.97 22.16 0.79
C PRO A 154 -3.56 20.75 1.18
N SER A 155 -4.28 19.73 0.70
CA SER A 155 -3.95 18.32 0.98
C SER A 155 -2.62 17.92 0.35
N LEU A 156 -2.36 18.32 -0.89
CA LEU A 156 -1.07 18.11 -1.55
C LEU A 156 0.08 18.81 -0.82
N ARG A 157 -0.16 20.03 -0.30
CA ARG A 157 0.85 20.72 0.52
C ARG A 157 1.19 19.93 1.77
N LEU A 158 0.18 19.45 2.54
CA LEU A 158 0.42 18.64 3.73
C LEU A 158 1.19 17.34 3.39
N THR A 159 0.91 16.75 2.23
CA THR A 159 1.65 15.58 1.76
C THR A 159 3.12 15.91 1.47
N THR A 160 3.40 17.05 0.84
CA THR A 160 4.78 17.50 0.55
C THR A 160 5.53 17.92 1.81
N ASP A 161 4.88 18.51 2.81
CA ASP A 161 5.48 18.83 4.12
C ASP A 161 6.00 17.55 4.81
N ILE A 162 5.25 16.44 4.69
CA ILE A 162 5.70 15.12 5.19
C ILE A 162 6.92 14.61 4.40
N PHE A 163 6.98 14.80 3.08
CA PHE A 163 8.12 14.42 2.27
C PHE A 163 9.40 15.11 2.73
N GLU A 164 9.33 16.43 2.90
CA GLU A 164 10.47 17.23 3.38
C GLU A 164 10.96 16.73 4.73
N TYR A 165 10.05 16.60 5.70
CA TYR A 165 10.39 16.11 7.03
C TYR A 165 11.03 14.71 7.01
N CYS A 166 10.48 13.79 6.24
CA CYS A 166 10.99 12.42 6.16
C CYS A 166 12.36 12.35 5.49
N GLN A 167 12.63 13.16 4.45
CA GLN A 167 13.94 13.20 3.82
C GLN A 167 15.06 13.64 4.78
N GLU A 168 14.74 14.51 5.70
CA GLU A 168 15.71 15.05 6.67
C GLU A 168 15.90 14.15 7.89
N ASN A 169 14.80 13.59 8.41
CA ASN A 169 14.76 12.99 9.74
C ASN A 169 14.54 11.47 9.76
N LEU A 170 13.95 10.89 8.70
CA LEU A 170 13.53 9.48 8.63
C LEU A 170 14.03 8.79 7.36
N PRO A 171 15.35 8.60 7.17
CA PRO A 171 15.91 8.13 5.90
C PRO A 171 15.49 6.71 5.50
N ASN A 172 15.05 5.89 6.46
CA ASN A 172 14.59 4.52 6.25
C ASN A 172 13.05 4.38 6.24
N TRP A 173 12.34 5.52 6.12
CA TRP A 173 10.89 5.58 6.10
C TRP A 173 10.36 5.86 4.70
N ASN A 174 9.36 5.10 4.25
CA ASN A 174 8.65 5.44 3.04
C ASN A 174 7.61 6.53 3.39
N SER A 175 7.83 7.72 2.84
CA SER A 175 7.00 8.90 3.14
C SER A 175 5.62 8.86 2.47
N ILE A 176 5.47 7.98 1.48
CA ILE A 176 4.19 7.72 0.80
C ILE A 176 4.13 6.28 0.30
N SER A 177 2.92 5.72 0.30
CA SER A 177 2.57 4.49 -0.43
C SER A 177 1.40 4.78 -1.36
N VAL A 178 1.71 5.04 -2.62
CA VAL A 178 0.69 5.39 -3.63
C VAL A 178 -0.16 4.16 -3.92
N SER A 179 -1.49 4.29 -3.72
CA SER A 179 -2.37 3.14 -3.57
C SER A 179 -3.31 2.95 -4.77
N GLY A 180 -3.08 1.88 -5.51
CA GLY A 180 -4.01 1.32 -6.50
C GLY A 180 -5.04 0.38 -5.88
N TYR A 181 -4.73 -0.22 -4.72
CA TYR A 181 -5.59 -1.20 -4.06
C TYR A 181 -7.04 -0.71 -3.91
N HIS A 182 -7.24 0.47 -3.33
CA HIS A 182 -8.58 1.01 -3.10
C HIS A 182 -9.32 1.33 -4.41
N ILE A 183 -8.59 1.81 -5.42
CA ILE A 183 -9.12 2.06 -6.77
C ILE A 183 -9.61 0.75 -7.40
N ARG A 184 -8.85 -0.34 -7.21
CA ARG A 184 -9.21 -1.68 -7.70
C ARG A 184 -10.42 -2.25 -6.97
N GLU A 185 -10.45 -2.14 -5.64
CA GLU A 185 -11.58 -2.55 -4.80
C GLU A 185 -12.88 -1.79 -5.12
N ALA A 186 -12.76 -0.53 -5.55
CA ALA A 186 -13.88 0.28 -6.05
C ALA A 186 -14.38 -0.13 -7.45
N GLY A 187 -13.81 -1.18 -8.07
CA GLY A 187 -14.30 -1.78 -9.32
C GLY A 187 -13.50 -1.45 -10.58
N SER A 188 -12.34 -0.81 -10.47
CA SER A 188 -11.49 -0.53 -11.63
C SER A 188 -10.87 -1.81 -12.22
N THR A 189 -10.46 -1.75 -13.49
CA THR A 189 -9.67 -2.81 -14.13
C THR A 189 -8.22 -2.77 -13.68
N ALA A 190 -7.44 -3.83 -13.94
CA ALA A 190 -6.00 -3.88 -13.68
C ALA A 190 -5.25 -2.72 -14.38
N ILE A 191 -5.66 -2.36 -15.58
CA ILE A 191 -5.08 -1.23 -16.35
C ILE A 191 -5.40 0.11 -15.70
N GLN A 192 -6.65 0.32 -15.26
CA GLN A 192 -7.05 1.54 -14.57
C GLN A 192 -6.37 1.68 -13.20
N GLU A 193 -6.25 0.56 -12.45
CA GLU A 193 -5.50 0.53 -11.19
C GLU A 193 -4.09 1.10 -11.38
N LEU A 194 -3.30 0.55 -12.31
CA LEU A 194 -1.94 1.03 -12.55
C LEU A 194 -1.91 2.44 -13.10
N ALA A 195 -2.78 2.78 -14.06
CA ALA A 195 -2.77 4.09 -14.69
C ALA A 195 -3.08 5.22 -13.72
N PHE A 196 -4.09 5.07 -12.88
CA PHE A 196 -4.42 6.05 -11.85
C PHE A 196 -3.34 6.14 -10.76
N THR A 197 -2.81 4.98 -10.33
CA THR A 197 -1.75 4.96 -9.32
C THR A 197 -0.50 5.70 -9.79
N PHE A 198 -0.04 5.45 -11.02
CA PHE A 198 1.14 6.13 -11.53
C PHE A 198 0.87 7.59 -11.93
N ALA A 199 -0.33 7.93 -12.38
CA ALA A 199 -0.71 9.33 -12.58
C ALA A 199 -0.72 10.11 -11.24
N ASN A 200 -1.20 9.49 -10.15
CA ASN A 200 -1.10 10.06 -8.81
C ASN A 200 0.37 10.22 -8.39
N ALA A 201 1.22 9.20 -8.61
CA ALA A 201 2.64 9.28 -8.29
C ALA A 201 3.36 10.41 -9.06
N ILE A 202 3.04 10.59 -10.33
CA ILE A 202 3.54 11.71 -11.15
C ILE A 202 3.12 13.04 -10.53
N THR A 203 1.85 13.18 -10.13
CA THR A 203 1.34 14.42 -9.51
C THR A 203 2.08 14.71 -8.19
N TYR A 204 2.32 13.71 -7.35
CA TYR A 204 3.10 13.89 -6.12
C TYR A 204 4.55 14.32 -6.38
N LEU A 205 5.21 13.72 -7.37
CA LEU A 205 6.57 14.11 -7.75
C LEU A 205 6.63 15.52 -8.32
N GLU A 206 5.65 15.92 -9.13
CA GLU A 206 5.56 17.28 -9.67
C GLU A 206 5.31 18.31 -8.56
N SER A 207 4.42 18.00 -7.60
CA SER A 207 4.15 18.85 -6.43
C SER A 207 5.39 19.00 -5.54
N ALA A 208 6.11 17.89 -5.28
CA ALA A 208 7.34 17.91 -4.51
C ALA A 208 8.44 18.73 -5.20
N LYS A 209 8.59 18.56 -6.52
CA LYS A 209 9.54 19.35 -7.31
C LYS A 209 9.21 20.85 -7.28
N ALA A 210 7.93 21.19 -7.37
CA ALA A 210 7.49 22.60 -7.27
C ALA A 210 7.74 23.19 -5.89
N ALA A 211 7.71 22.39 -4.82
CA ALA A 211 8.06 22.76 -3.46
C ALA A 211 9.58 22.80 -3.20
N GLY A 212 10.43 22.46 -4.18
CA GLY A 212 11.88 22.47 -4.04
C GLY A 212 12.48 21.22 -3.38
N ILE A 213 11.69 20.17 -3.20
CA ILE A 213 12.12 18.91 -2.60
C ILE A 213 12.98 18.12 -3.59
N ASP A 214 14.04 17.47 -3.09
CA ASP A 214 14.88 16.58 -3.89
C ASP A 214 14.09 15.32 -4.31
N ILE A 215 13.63 15.32 -5.55
CA ILE A 215 12.83 14.23 -6.10
C ILE A 215 13.62 12.94 -6.31
N GLU A 216 14.95 12.99 -6.45
CA GLU A 216 15.76 11.78 -6.53
C GLU A 216 15.80 11.05 -5.19
N LYS A 217 15.95 11.77 -4.07
CA LYS A 217 15.81 11.22 -2.73
C LYS A 217 14.38 10.73 -2.49
N LEU A 218 13.37 11.54 -2.84
CA LEU A 218 11.97 11.20 -2.63
C LEU A 218 11.60 9.89 -3.31
N THR A 219 12.03 9.65 -4.57
CA THR A 219 11.72 8.40 -5.28
C THR A 219 12.27 7.16 -4.58
N THR A 220 13.34 7.29 -3.78
CA THR A 220 13.83 6.19 -2.94
C THR A 220 12.95 5.92 -1.71
N GLN A 221 12.07 6.84 -1.33
CA GLN A 221 11.12 6.75 -0.21
C GLN A 221 9.66 6.55 -0.67
N ILE A 222 9.43 6.45 -1.99
CA ILE A 222 8.11 6.09 -2.52
C ILE A 222 7.95 4.57 -2.52
N SER A 223 6.79 4.11 -2.11
CA SER A 223 6.33 2.75 -2.30
C SER A 223 4.94 2.75 -2.93
N PHE A 224 4.48 1.58 -3.35
CA PHE A 224 3.16 1.41 -3.95
C PHE A 224 2.36 0.37 -3.17
N PHE A 225 1.05 0.43 -3.36
CA PHE A 225 0.14 -0.54 -2.77
C PHE A 225 -0.85 -1.01 -3.84
N PHE A 226 -0.73 -2.26 -4.25
CA PHE A 226 -1.55 -2.85 -5.29
C PHE A 226 -2.48 -3.94 -4.73
N ASN A 227 -3.54 -4.19 -5.48
CA ASN A 227 -4.44 -5.31 -5.27
C ASN A 227 -3.90 -6.57 -5.95
N SER A 228 -4.25 -7.77 -5.45
CA SER A 228 -4.14 -9.01 -6.20
C SER A 228 -5.54 -9.62 -6.35
N HIS A 229 -6.09 -9.56 -7.56
CA HIS A 229 -7.45 -9.94 -7.87
C HIS A 229 -7.54 -11.39 -8.39
N ARG A 230 -8.69 -11.80 -8.91
CA ARG A 230 -9.01 -13.19 -9.27
C ARG A 230 -8.32 -13.71 -10.54
N ASN A 231 -7.88 -12.83 -11.44
CA ASN A 231 -7.32 -13.25 -12.73
C ASN A 231 -5.81 -13.47 -12.61
N PHE A 232 -5.42 -14.69 -12.26
CA PHE A 232 -4.08 -15.04 -11.82
C PHE A 232 -2.96 -14.52 -12.74
N PHE A 233 -3.00 -14.85 -14.03
CA PHE A 233 -1.94 -14.47 -14.96
C PHE A 233 -1.93 -12.96 -15.27
N GLU A 234 -3.11 -12.32 -15.31
CA GLU A 234 -3.22 -10.87 -15.44
C GLU A 234 -2.57 -10.15 -14.24
N GLU A 235 -2.79 -10.63 -13.02
CA GLU A 235 -2.19 -10.04 -11.82
C GLU A 235 -0.67 -10.20 -11.80
N VAL A 236 -0.15 -11.36 -12.17
CA VAL A 236 1.30 -11.56 -12.32
C VAL A 236 1.89 -10.61 -13.35
N ALA A 237 1.28 -10.52 -14.54
CA ALA A 237 1.72 -9.64 -15.61
C ALA A 237 1.59 -8.15 -15.21
N LYS A 238 0.53 -7.78 -14.49
CA LYS A 238 0.33 -6.44 -13.94
C LYS A 238 1.48 -6.00 -13.02
N PHE A 239 1.92 -6.86 -12.11
CA PHE A 239 3.04 -6.52 -11.22
C PHE A 239 4.37 -6.39 -11.96
N ARG A 240 4.57 -7.17 -13.02
CA ARG A 240 5.73 -7.04 -13.91
C ARG A 240 5.68 -5.71 -14.68
N ALA A 241 4.55 -5.40 -15.31
CA ALA A 241 4.31 -4.14 -16.02
C ALA A 241 4.49 -2.92 -15.08
N ALA A 242 4.02 -3.01 -13.83
CA ALA A 242 4.17 -1.94 -12.86
C ALA A 242 5.64 -1.55 -12.64
N ARG A 243 6.54 -2.53 -12.53
CA ARG A 243 7.98 -2.27 -12.36
C ARG A 243 8.58 -1.58 -13.59
N GLU A 244 8.22 -2.04 -14.76
CA GLU A 244 8.69 -1.46 -16.03
C GLU A 244 8.21 -0.02 -16.21
N ILE A 245 6.91 0.22 -16.03
CA ILE A 245 6.29 1.53 -16.18
C ILE A 245 6.91 2.54 -15.21
N TRP A 246 7.07 2.16 -13.92
CA TRP A 246 7.68 3.04 -12.94
C TRP A 246 9.12 3.41 -13.30
N ALA A 247 9.93 2.45 -13.70
CA ALA A 247 11.31 2.69 -14.13
C ALA A 247 11.37 3.68 -15.30
N HIS A 248 10.47 3.55 -16.28
CA HIS A 248 10.34 4.48 -17.41
C HIS A 248 9.90 5.88 -16.97
N ILE A 249 8.90 6.00 -16.07
CA ILE A 249 8.46 7.29 -15.54
C ILE A 249 9.63 8.01 -14.88
N VAL A 250 10.35 7.34 -13.98
CA VAL A 250 11.45 7.95 -13.22
C VAL A 250 12.61 8.35 -14.15
N ARG A 251 13.01 7.43 -15.04
CA ARG A 251 14.14 7.67 -15.96
C ARG A 251 13.79 8.65 -17.07
N ASP A 252 12.67 8.46 -17.77
CA ASP A 252 12.39 9.15 -19.01
C ASP A 252 11.66 10.47 -18.80
N ARG A 253 10.73 10.56 -17.83
CA ARG A 253 10.02 11.79 -17.51
C ARG A 253 10.80 12.69 -16.55
N PHE A 254 11.28 12.13 -15.45
CA PHE A 254 11.97 12.91 -14.41
C PHE A 254 13.49 12.99 -14.61
N LYS A 255 14.06 12.26 -15.58
CA LYS A 255 15.49 12.23 -15.90
C LYS A 255 16.39 11.77 -14.74
N ILE A 256 15.86 10.92 -13.85
CA ILE A 256 16.59 10.35 -12.73
C ILE A 256 17.22 9.03 -13.17
N THR A 257 18.55 8.95 -13.12
CA THR A 257 19.32 7.77 -13.56
C THR A 257 19.67 6.82 -12.43
N ASN A 258 19.48 7.24 -11.18
CA ASN A 258 19.73 6.40 -10.00
C ASN A 258 18.85 5.14 -10.03
N ILE A 259 19.49 3.98 -10.05
CA ILE A 259 18.82 2.68 -10.14
C ILE A 259 17.87 2.45 -8.95
N LYS A 260 18.28 2.89 -7.73
CA LYS A 260 17.43 2.74 -6.54
C LYS A 260 16.10 3.49 -6.66
N SER A 261 16.12 4.65 -7.31
CA SER A 261 14.92 5.47 -7.59
C SER A 261 13.98 4.80 -8.60
N GLN A 262 14.51 3.99 -9.51
CA GLN A 262 13.73 3.29 -10.54
C GLN A 262 13.07 1.99 -10.03
N LEU A 263 13.41 1.54 -8.82
CA LEU A 263 12.82 0.34 -8.24
C LEU A 263 11.37 0.58 -7.79
N CYS A 264 10.42 -0.08 -8.43
CA CYS A 264 9.03 -0.12 -7.98
C CYS A 264 8.89 -1.09 -6.79
N ARG A 265 8.88 -0.54 -5.58
CA ARG A 265 8.67 -1.31 -4.35
C ARG A 265 7.20 -1.27 -3.98
N PHE A 266 6.58 -2.41 -3.79
CA PHE A 266 5.15 -2.44 -3.54
C PHE A 266 4.73 -3.48 -2.51
N HIS A 267 3.70 -3.11 -1.78
CA HIS A 267 2.87 -3.97 -0.98
C HIS A 267 1.72 -4.50 -1.81
N VAL A 268 1.29 -5.72 -1.56
CA VAL A 268 0.09 -6.30 -2.17
C VAL A 268 -0.86 -6.75 -1.07
N GLN A 269 -2.13 -6.44 -1.24
CA GLN A 269 -3.22 -7.06 -0.49
C GLN A 269 -4.08 -7.88 -1.45
N THR A 270 -4.50 -9.05 -1.01
CA THR A 270 -5.47 -9.88 -1.73
C THR A 270 -6.82 -9.17 -1.81
N ALA A 271 -7.58 -9.38 -2.89
CA ALA A 271 -8.80 -8.64 -3.15
C ALA A 271 -9.95 -9.05 -2.22
N GLY A 272 -10.39 -8.16 -1.35
CA GLY A 272 -11.56 -8.36 -0.49
C GLY A 272 -12.86 -8.46 -1.30
N SER A 273 -13.01 -7.66 -2.34
CA SER A 273 -14.16 -7.64 -3.25
C SER A 273 -14.44 -8.96 -3.97
N THR A 274 -13.48 -9.87 -4.01
CA THR A 274 -13.63 -11.21 -4.62
C THR A 274 -14.11 -12.28 -3.66
N LEU A 275 -14.12 -11.99 -2.36
CA LEU A 275 -14.50 -12.93 -1.32
C LEU A 275 -16.01 -12.90 -1.08
N THR A 276 -16.59 -14.05 -0.78
CA THR A 276 -18.03 -14.22 -0.67
C THR A 276 -18.45 -14.62 0.74
N ALA A 277 -19.64 -14.19 1.16
CA ALA A 277 -20.25 -14.62 2.41
C ALA A 277 -20.74 -16.07 2.35
N GLN A 278 -21.04 -16.58 1.14
CA GLN A 278 -21.43 -17.97 0.91
C GLN A 278 -20.21 -18.85 0.74
N GLN A 279 -20.23 -20.03 1.35
CA GLN A 279 -19.14 -21.01 1.26
C GLN A 279 -17.77 -20.39 1.61
N ILE A 280 -17.70 -19.76 2.77
CA ILE A 280 -16.53 -18.98 3.22
C ILE A 280 -15.23 -19.75 3.19
N GLU A 281 -15.25 -21.08 3.33
CA GLU A 281 -14.06 -21.93 3.26
C GLU A 281 -13.35 -21.82 1.90
N ASN A 282 -14.09 -21.60 0.82
CA ASN A 282 -13.50 -21.39 -0.50
C ASN A 282 -12.73 -20.06 -0.62
N ASN A 283 -12.95 -19.11 0.30
CA ASN A 283 -12.19 -17.88 0.35
C ASN A 283 -10.70 -18.14 0.65
N THR A 284 -10.38 -19.17 1.41
CA THR A 284 -8.98 -19.58 1.64
C THR A 284 -8.28 -19.93 0.32
N ALA A 285 -8.92 -20.70 -0.55
CA ALA A 285 -8.38 -21.02 -1.87
C ALA A 285 -8.22 -19.76 -2.74
N ARG A 286 -9.21 -18.85 -2.74
CA ARG A 286 -9.14 -17.58 -3.47
C ARG A 286 -7.95 -16.73 -3.01
N THR A 287 -7.81 -16.55 -1.70
CA THR A 287 -6.73 -15.78 -1.08
C THR A 287 -5.37 -16.41 -1.35
N THR A 288 -5.28 -17.75 -1.35
CA THR A 288 -4.03 -18.47 -1.67
C THR A 288 -3.58 -18.20 -3.10
N LEU A 289 -4.48 -18.30 -4.09
CA LEU A 289 -4.17 -18.03 -5.49
C LEU A 289 -3.75 -16.57 -5.71
N GLN A 290 -4.43 -15.63 -5.07
CA GLN A 290 -4.10 -14.20 -5.14
C GLN A 290 -2.73 -13.91 -4.50
N SER A 291 -2.43 -14.52 -3.36
CA SER A 291 -1.13 -14.39 -2.70
C SER A 291 -0.01 -14.99 -3.56
N LEU A 292 -0.27 -16.13 -4.18
CA LEU A 292 0.67 -16.77 -5.10
C LEU A 292 0.97 -15.88 -6.32
N ALA A 293 -0.06 -15.23 -6.90
CA ALA A 293 0.13 -14.26 -7.98
C ALA A 293 1.01 -13.09 -7.55
N ALA A 294 0.82 -12.56 -6.32
CA ALA A 294 1.64 -11.50 -5.75
C ALA A 294 3.10 -11.93 -5.56
N VAL A 295 3.34 -13.16 -5.08
CA VAL A 295 4.69 -13.72 -4.90
C VAL A 295 5.37 -13.89 -6.25
N LEU A 296 4.74 -14.54 -7.23
CA LEU A 296 5.28 -14.68 -8.57
C LEU A 296 5.47 -13.32 -9.28
N GLY A 297 4.63 -12.34 -8.94
CA GLY A 297 4.76 -10.96 -9.38
C GLY A 297 5.90 -10.18 -8.69
N GLY A 298 6.54 -10.72 -7.66
CA GLY A 298 7.69 -10.12 -6.99
C GLY A 298 7.36 -9.03 -5.96
N ALA A 299 6.26 -9.17 -5.22
CA ALA A 299 5.87 -8.25 -4.14
C ALA A 299 6.90 -8.22 -2.99
N GLN A 300 7.13 -7.05 -2.39
CA GLN A 300 8.03 -6.89 -1.24
C GLN A 300 7.34 -7.12 0.09
N SER A 301 6.02 -7.00 0.12
CA SER A 301 5.20 -7.13 1.32
C SER A 301 3.81 -7.61 0.91
N ILE A 302 3.22 -8.49 1.69
CA ILE A 302 1.90 -9.06 1.39
C ILE A 302 1.03 -9.03 2.64
N HIS A 303 -0.25 -8.70 2.45
CA HIS A 303 -1.33 -8.96 3.37
C HIS A 303 -2.34 -9.91 2.73
N THR A 304 -2.75 -10.92 3.46
CA THR A 304 -3.77 -11.90 3.07
C THR A 304 -5.04 -11.65 3.86
N ASN A 305 -6.17 -11.49 3.15
CA ASN A 305 -7.47 -11.34 3.80
C ASN A 305 -7.90 -12.65 4.48
N GLY A 306 -8.59 -12.56 5.60
CA GLY A 306 -9.23 -13.69 6.25
C GLY A 306 -10.38 -14.28 5.40
N LYS A 307 -10.71 -15.55 5.63
CA LYS A 307 -11.85 -16.18 4.94
C LYS A 307 -13.19 -15.52 5.29
N ASP A 308 -13.26 -14.82 6.42
CA ASP A 308 -14.41 -14.09 6.93
C ASP A 308 -14.49 -12.62 6.48
N GLU A 309 -13.60 -12.17 5.60
CA GLU A 309 -13.52 -10.77 5.13
C GLU A 309 -14.86 -10.21 4.63
N ALA A 310 -15.70 -11.04 4.01
CA ALA A 310 -17.02 -10.63 3.52
C ALA A 310 -18.09 -10.52 4.62
N LEU A 311 -17.78 -10.95 5.84
CA LEU A 311 -18.73 -10.99 6.97
C LEU A 311 -18.42 -9.95 8.04
N SER A 312 -17.14 -9.82 8.41
CA SER A 312 -16.72 -9.00 9.55
C SER A 312 -15.21 -8.76 9.53
N LEU A 313 -14.70 -8.00 10.50
CA LEU A 313 -13.27 -7.99 10.83
C LEU A 313 -12.83 -9.41 11.20
N PRO A 314 -11.62 -9.83 10.81
CA PRO A 314 -11.16 -11.20 11.01
C PRO A 314 -11.07 -11.55 12.50
N SER A 315 -11.60 -12.73 12.84
CA SER A 315 -11.34 -13.35 14.14
C SER A 315 -9.84 -13.66 14.29
N GLU A 316 -9.39 -13.95 15.51
CA GLU A 316 -8.00 -14.31 15.78
C GLU A 316 -7.57 -15.55 14.98
N GLU A 317 -8.41 -16.59 14.97
CA GLU A 317 -8.19 -17.82 14.23
C GLU A 317 -8.09 -17.56 12.72
N ASN A 318 -8.99 -16.73 12.16
CA ASN A 318 -8.99 -16.43 10.73
C ASN A 318 -7.82 -15.52 10.34
N ALA A 319 -7.41 -14.59 11.18
CA ALA A 319 -6.19 -13.79 10.97
C ALA A 319 -4.93 -14.67 10.98
N LEU A 320 -4.85 -15.63 11.91
CA LEU A 320 -3.76 -16.60 11.95
C LEU A 320 -3.78 -17.51 10.72
N SER A 321 -4.93 -18.03 10.33
CA SER A 321 -5.08 -18.86 9.12
C SER A 321 -4.64 -18.09 7.86
N ALA A 322 -5.03 -16.82 7.74
CA ALA A 322 -4.59 -15.96 6.65
C ALA A 322 -3.06 -15.75 6.62
N LEU A 323 -2.42 -15.60 7.78
CA LEU A 323 -0.95 -15.56 7.87
C LEU A 323 -0.32 -16.89 7.43
N ARG A 324 -0.90 -18.02 7.83
CA ARG A 324 -0.41 -19.36 7.45
C ARG A 324 -0.39 -19.59 5.94
N ILE A 325 -1.32 -19.00 5.17
CA ILE A 325 -1.28 -19.03 3.69
C ILE A 325 0.06 -18.51 3.18
N GLN A 326 0.53 -17.37 3.68
CA GLN A 326 1.82 -16.81 3.27
C GLN A 326 2.98 -17.72 3.68
N GLN A 327 2.93 -18.30 4.88
CA GLN A 327 3.97 -19.19 5.39
C GLN A 327 4.04 -20.50 4.62
N VAL A 328 2.91 -21.08 4.22
CA VAL A 328 2.85 -22.25 3.33
C VAL A 328 3.51 -21.95 1.98
N ILE A 329 3.16 -20.81 1.36
CA ILE A 329 3.80 -20.40 0.10
C ILE A 329 5.31 -20.19 0.29
N ALA A 330 5.73 -19.63 1.42
CA ALA A 330 7.13 -19.32 1.69
C ALA A 330 7.98 -20.56 1.97
N HIS A 331 7.44 -21.57 2.67
CA HIS A 331 8.23 -22.65 3.24
C HIS A 331 7.90 -24.03 2.67
N GLU A 332 6.76 -24.21 2.00
CA GLU A 332 6.29 -25.52 1.54
C GLU A 332 6.12 -25.60 0.01
N SER A 333 6.27 -24.47 -0.73
CA SER A 333 6.04 -24.45 -2.18
C SER A 333 7.31 -24.55 -3.04
N GLY A 334 8.49 -24.30 -2.45
CA GLY A 334 9.76 -24.20 -3.18
C GLY A 334 9.89 -22.95 -4.07
N ILE A 335 8.85 -22.12 -4.21
CA ILE A 335 8.85 -20.95 -5.09
C ILE A 335 9.93 -19.93 -4.76
N PRO A 336 10.23 -19.61 -3.47
CA PRO A 336 11.27 -18.65 -3.12
C PRO A 336 12.69 -19.06 -3.50
N GLU A 337 12.90 -20.33 -3.85
CA GLU A 337 14.21 -20.86 -4.26
C GLU A 337 14.59 -20.43 -5.68
N PHE A 338 13.62 -20.02 -6.49
CA PHE A 338 13.81 -19.66 -7.89
C PHE A 338 13.70 -18.16 -8.11
N ILE A 339 14.49 -17.66 -9.05
CA ILE A 339 14.43 -16.27 -9.53
C ILE A 339 13.54 -16.26 -10.75
N ASP A 340 12.44 -15.48 -10.70
CA ASP A 340 11.50 -15.28 -11.81
C ASP A 340 11.09 -16.61 -12.52
N PRO A 341 10.48 -17.57 -11.79
CA PRO A 341 10.26 -18.93 -12.30
C PRO A 341 9.33 -18.99 -13.53
N ILE A 342 8.63 -17.89 -13.83
CA ILE A 342 7.72 -17.74 -14.97
C ILE A 342 8.25 -16.75 -16.03
N GLY A 343 9.48 -16.28 -15.86
CA GLY A 343 10.17 -15.47 -16.85
C GLY A 343 10.33 -16.21 -18.19
N ASP A 344 10.38 -15.44 -19.28
CA ASP A 344 10.48 -15.94 -20.66
C ASP A 344 9.27 -16.81 -21.12
N SER A 345 8.21 -16.89 -20.33
CA SER A 345 6.93 -17.42 -20.78
C SER A 345 6.30 -16.46 -21.78
N SER A 346 6.08 -16.91 -23.04
CA SER A 346 5.47 -16.07 -24.09
C SER A 346 4.14 -15.43 -23.61
N LEU A 347 3.30 -16.22 -22.93
CA LEU A 347 2.03 -15.72 -22.39
C LEU A 347 2.25 -14.54 -21.43
N ILE A 348 3.16 -14.70 -20.47
CA ILE A 348 3.41 -13.68 -19.44
C ILE A 348 4.06 -12.43 -20.05
N GLU A 349 5.03 -12.61 -20.93
CA GLU A 349 5.70 -11.48 -21.61
C GLU A 349 4.72 -10.72 -22.50
N ASP A 350 3.89 -11.41 -23.30
CA ASP A 350 2.87 -10.78 -24.15
C ASP A 350 1.83 -10.00 -23.33
N MET A 351 1.33 -10.60 -22.24
CA MET A 351 0.41 -9.92 -21.33
C MET A 351 1.05 -8.71 -20.64
N THR A 352 2.31 -8.82 -20.22
CA THR A 352 3.06 -7.72 -19.60
C THR A 352 3.21 -6.55 -20.58
N ASN A 353 3.61 -6.83 -21.83
CA ASN A 353 3.76 -5.82 -22.87
C ASN A 353 2.42 -5.13 -23.21
N ASP A 354 1.33 -5.90 -23.33
CA ASP A 354 -0.02 -5.36 -23.59
C ASP A 354 -0.48 -4.44 -22.46
N ILE A 355 -0.31 -4.87 -21.20
CA ILE A 355 -0.64 -4.05 -20.02
C ILE A 355 0.22 -2.78 -19.99
N THR A 356 1.54 -2.90 -20.18
CA THR A 356 2.45 -1.74 -20.20
C THR A 356 2.00 -0.72 -21.22
N LYS A 357 1.71 -1.14 -22.45
CA LYS A 357 1.24 -0.26 -23.53
C LYS A 357 -0.09 0.44 -23.19
N LYS A 358 -1.08 -0.32 -22.70
CA LYS A 358 -2.41 0.22 -22.36
C LYS A 358 -2.36 1.19 -21.20
N VAL A 359 -1.57 0.88 -20.16
CA VAL A 359 -1.37 1.74 -18.99
C VAL A 359 -0.66 3.03 -19.38
N THR A 360 0.43 2.96 -20.16
CA THR A 360 1.16 4.15 -20.62
C THR A 360 0.24 5.08 -21.42
N ASN A 361 -0.50 4.54 -22.38
CA ASN A 361 -1.47 5.34 -23.15
C ASN A 361 -2.52 6.00 -22.25
N LYS A 362 -2.98 5.31 -21.21
CA LYS A 362 -3.97 5.86 -20.26
C LYS A 362 -3.37 6.94 -19.37
N ILE A 363 -2.12 6.82 -18.95
CA ILE A 363 -1.39 7.87 -18.22
C ILE A 363 -1.25 9.11 -19.12
N ASP A 364 -0.86 8.95 -20.38
CA ASP A 364 -0.72 10.06 -21.33
C ASP A 364 -2.07 10.77 -21.57
N GLU A 365 -3.16 10.01 -21.66
CA GLU A 365 -4.53 10.55 -21.74
C GLU A 365 -4.85 11.42 -20.51
N ILE A 366 -4.58 10.93 -19.28
CA ILE A 366 -4.81 11.66 -18.03
C ILE A 366 -4.00 12.96 -18.03
N ILE A 367 -2.73 12.89 -18.38
CA ILE A 367 -1.83 14.05 -18.41
C ILE A 367 -2.30 15.08 -19.45
N SER A 368 -2.68 14.64 -20.66
CA SER A 368 -3.15 15.53 -21.74
C SER A 368 -4.44 16.28 -21.38
N LYS A 369 -5.26 15.69 -20.50
CA LYS A 369 -6.48 16.32 -19.96
C LYS A 369 -6.23 17.29 -18.80
N GLY A 370 -4.96 17.52 -18.44
CA GLY A 370 -4.54 18.46 -17.39
C GLY A 370 -4.16 17.81 -16.08
N GLY A 371 -3.96 16.48 -16.04
CA GLY A 371 -3.51 15.74 -14.89
C GLY A 371 -4.60 15.39 -13.89
N VAL A 372 -4.21 14.67 -12.84
CA VAL A 372 -5.15 14.10 -11.86
C VAL A 372 -5.91 15.17 -11.09
N GLU A 373 -5.23 16.22 -10.65
CA GLU A 373 -5.85 17.30 -9.86
C GLU A 373 -7.04 17.92 -10.62
N LYS A 374 -6.83 18.28 -11.89
CA LYS A 374 -7.89 18.85 -12.73
C LYS A 374 -9.03 17.88 -13.00
N LEU A 375 -8.72 16.60 -13.20
CA LEU A 375 -9.73 15.57 -13.44
C LEU A 375 -10.60 15.31 -12.19
N ILE A 376 -10.02 15.40 -10.99
CA ILE A 376 -10.77 15.30 -9.73
C ILE A 376 -11.67 16.55 -9.59
N GLN A 377 -11.12 17.76 -9.78
CA GLN A 377 -11.88 19.02 -9.69
C GLN A 377 -13.08 19.06 -10.64
N ASN A 378 -12.95 18.48 -11.83
CA ASN A 378 -14.01 18.40 -12.84
C ASN A 378 -14.97 17.20 -12.64
N GLY A 379 -14.78 16.38 -11.61
CA GLY A 379 -15.59 15.19 -11.33
C GLY A 379 -15.36 14.03 -12.31
N THR A 380 -14.38 14.10 -13.21
CA THR A 380 -14.15 13.07 -14.24
C THR A 380 -13.62 11.76 -13.65
N CYS A 381 -12.87 11.83 -12.55
CA CYS A 381 -12.34 10.64 -11.86
C CYS A 381 -13.36 9.95 -10.96
N LEU A 382 -14.48 10.61 -10.60
CA LEU A 382 -15.52 10.07 -9.72
C LEU A 382 -16.45 9.06 -10.43
N LEU A 383 -16.35 8.90 -11.75
CA LEU A 383 -17.29 8.13 -12.56
C LEU A 383 -17.10 6.61 -12.48
N TYR A 384 -16.14 6.10 -11.70
CA TYR A 384 -15.76 4.69 -11.73
C TYR A 384 -15.81 3.96 -10.38
N THR A 385 -16.34 4.61 -9.35
CA THR A 385 -16.42 4.01 -8.03
C THR A 385 -17.83 3.46 -7.76
N SER A 386 -18.02 2.17 -8.05
CA SER A 386 -19.05 1.43 -7.33
C SER A 386 -18.53 1.15 -5.92
N PRO A 387 -19.24 1.49 -4.85
CA PRO A 387 -18.75 1.23 -3.50
C PRO A 387 -18.53 -0.27 -3.31
N SER A 388 -17.38 -0.62 -2.71
CA SER A 388 -17.11 -1.97 -2.26
C SER A 388 -18.23 -2.43 -1.29
N PRO A 389 -18.62 -3.71 -1.29
CA PRO A 389 -19.54 -4.23 -0.28
C PRO A 389 -19.11 -3.94 1.17
N ARG A 390 -17.82 -3.74 1.40
CA ARG A 390 -17.25 -3.35 2.70
C ARG A 390 -17.53 -1.88 3.04
N ASP A 391 -17.51 -1.00 2.04
CA ASP A 391 -17.72 0.44 2.20
C ASP A 391 -19.23 0.81 2.14
N CYS A 392 -20.10 -0.09 1.66
CA CYS A 392 -21.55 0.07 1.65
C CYS A 392 -22.23 -0.13 3.02
N ARG A 393 -21.46 -0.36 4.08
CA ARG A 393 -21.99 -0.50 5.45
C ARG A 393 -21.76 0.74 6.32
N LEU A 394 -21.49 1.87 5.71
CA LEU A 394 -21.53 3.18 6.35
C LEU A 394 -22.95 3.73 6.30
#